data_086a7e2d9b11a16a7abd70d930f97d99
#
_entry.id   086a7e2d9b11a16a7abd70d930f97d99
#
_cell.length_a   1.000
_cell.length_b   1.000
_cell.length_c   1.000
_cell.angle_alpha   90.00
_cell.angle_beta   90.00
_cell.angle_gamma   90.00
#
_symmetry.space_group_name_H-M   'P 1'
#
loop_
_entity.id
_entity.type
_entity.pdbx_description
1 polymer ?
#
loop_
_entity_poly.entity_id
_entity_poly.type
_entity_poly.pdbx_seq_one_letter_code
_entity_poly.pdbx_strand_id
1 'polypeptide(L)'
;MRTYGLAMSLLILTVLLALVIALPYGWWRWRMLARQNSLRRLLDLADAMEALLDRSQERMTALHGLVNRVPNDIAAVALTSLDGNLPIREAKRDVLQHRLWIKQSGASASLQELETACAALQRARDRLAQQLDELENAGSALAQATDAADEAARREPAALRRKPEH
;
A
#
# COMPACT_ATOMS: atom_id res chain seq x y z
N MET A 1 -35.21 -62.20 7.39
CA MET A 1 -35.20 -60.86 8.07
C MET A 1 -33.86 -60.51 8.72
N ARG A 2 -32.98 -61.41 9.04
CA ARG A 2 -31.64 -61.12 9.66
C ARG A 2 -30.59 -60.51 8.69
N THR A 3 -30.69 -60.79 7.41
CA THR A 3 -29.73 -60.32 6.40
C THR A 3 -29.82 -58.83 6.09
N TYR A 4 -30.99 -58.23 6.16
CA TYR A 4 -31.22 -56.79 5.94
C TYR A 4 -30.63 -55.94 7.08
N GLY A 5 -30.65 -56.41 8.31
CA GLY A 5 -30.04 -55.73 9.45
C GLY A 5 -28.53 -55.63 9.38
N LEU A 6 -27.87 -56.71 8.92
CA LEU A 6 -26.43 -56.73 8.74
C LEU A 6 -25.95 -55.84 7.58
N ALA A 7 -26.71 -55.86 6.47
CA ALA A 7 -26.40 -54.97 5.33
C ALA A 7 -26.57 -53.48 5.70
N MET A 8 -27.58 -53.13 6.46
CA MET A 8 -27.79 -51.77 6.90
C MET A 8 -26.77 -51.26 7.90
N SER A 9 -26.32 -52.15 8.83
CA SER A 9 -25.26 -51.78 9.78
C SER A 9 -23.90 -51.63 9.09
N LEU A 10 -23.58 -52.43 8.09
CA LEU A 10 -22.35 -52.30 7.26
C LEU A 10 -22.38 -50.99 6.46
N LEU A 11 -23.53 -50.61 5.91
CA LEU A 11 -23.69 -49.38 5.15
C LEU A 11 -23.51 -48.14 6.05
N ILE A 12 -24.07 -48.13 7.24
CA ILE A 12 -23.87 -47.09 8.23
C ILE A 12 -22.42 -47.00 8.65
N LEU A 13 -21.74 -48.13 8.88
CA LEU A 13 -20.35 -48.16 9.27
C LEU A 13 -19.42 -47.60 8.18
N THR A 14 -19.66 -47.96 6.91
CA THR A 14 -18.89 -47.42 5.77
C THR A 14 -19.08 -45.91 5.59
N VAL A 15 -20.31 -45.43 5.74
CA VAL A 15 -20.60 -43.96 5.68
C VAL A 15 -19.92 -43.23 6.82
N LEU A 16 -19.98 -43.74 8.05
CA LEU A 16 -19.30 -43.15 9.21
C LEU A 16 -17.79 -43.14 9.01
N LEU A 17 -17.20 -44.22 8.52
CA LEU A 17 -15.77 -44.32 8.24
C LEU A 17 -15.34 -43.30 7.17
N ALA A 18 -16.11 -43.19 6.09
CA ALA A 18 -15.88 -42.21 5.03
C ALA A 18 -15.94 -40.76 5.56
N LEU A 19 -16.86 -40.47 6.45
CA LEU A 19 -17.06 -39.15 7.05
C LEU A 19 -15.90 -38.79 7.99
N VAL A 20 -15.41 -39.74 8.78
CA VAL A 20 -14.24 -39.57 9.67
C VAL A 20 -12.98 -39.26 8.89
N ILE A 21 -12.81 -39.79 7.69
CA ILE A 21 -11.67 -39.51 6.83
C ILE A 21 -11.85 -38.21 6.03
N ALA A 22 -13.04 -37.95 5.51
CA ALA A 22 -13.33 -36.80 4.67
C ALA A 22 -13.26 -35.46 5.42
N LEU A 23 -13.73 -35.43 6.69
CA LEU A 23 -13.73 -34.20 7.49
C LEU A 23 -12.31 -33.66 7.76
N PRO A 24 -11.34 -34.43 8.29
CA PRO A 24 -9.99 -33.93 8.53
C PRO A 24 -9.25 -33.60 7.23
N TYR A 25 -9.48 -34.38 6.16
CA TYR A 25 -8.89 -34.12 4.85
C TYR A 25 -9.43 -32.80 4.24
N GLY A 26 -10.73 -32.57 4.31
CA GLY A 26 -11.37 -31.34 3.86
C GLY A 26 -10.84 -30.12 4.63
N TRP A 27 -10.75 -30.22 5.96
CA TRP A 27 -10.24 -29.16 6.81
C TRP A 27 -8.75 -28.87 6.52
N TRP A 28 -7.91 -29.89 6.41
CA TRP A 28 -6.49 -29.74 6.07
C TRP A 28 -6.30 -29.06 4.70
N ARG A 29 -7.07 -29.47 3.70
CA ARG A 29 -7.05 -28.88 2.35
C ARG A 29 -7.53 -27.42 2.36
N TRP A 30 -8.61 -27.12 3.10
CA TRP A 30 -9.10 -25.74 3.26
C TRP A 30 -8.05 -24.85 3.92
N ARG A 31 -7.39 -25.32 4.96
CA ARG A 31 -6.33 -24.59 5.67
C ARG A 31 -5.11 -24.33 4.78
N MET A 32 -4.75 -25.26 3.91
CA MET A 32 -3.67 -25.09 2.91
C MET A 32 -4.06 -24.01 1.88
N LEU A 33 -5.28 -24.05 1.36
CA LEU A 33 -5.76 -23.06 0.39
C LEU A 33 -5.87 -21.64 1.02
N ALA A 34 -6.37 -21.53 2.23
CA ALA A 34 -6.45 -20.27 2.97
C ALA A 34 -5.05 -19.65 3.14
N ARG A 35 -4.06 -20.47 3.50
CA ARG A 35 -2.68 -20.02 3.63
C ARG A 35 -2.07 -19.53 2.31
N GLN A 36 -2.29 -20.25 1.22
CA GLN A 36 -1.81 -19.83 -0.10
C GLN A 36 -2.45 -18.49 -0.53
N ASN A 37 -3.73 -18.32 -0.27
CA ASN A 37 -4.44 -17.07 -0.56
C ASN A 37 -3.90 -15.90 0.29
N SER A 38 -3.62 -16.13 1.57
CA SER A 38 -3.03 -15.09 2.45
C SER A 38 -1.64 -14.69 1.98
N LEU A 39 -0.81 -15.64 1.56
CA LEU A 39 0.52 -15.35 1.00
C LEU A 39 0.44 -14.56 -0.31
N ARG A 40 -0.46 -14.93 -1.22
CA ARG A 40 -0.68 -14.17 -2.46
C ARG A 40 -1.14 -12.75 -2.16
N ARG A 41 -2.14 -12.60 -1.29
CA ARG A 41 -2.64 -11.28 -0.88
C ARG A 41 -1.54 -10.42 -0.26
N LEU A 42 -0.64 -11.01 0.51
CA LEU A 42 0.47 -10.30 1.13
C LEU A 42 1.47 -9.80 0.07
N LEU A 43 1.77 -10.60 -0.96
CA LEU A 43 2.61 -10.20 -2.08
C LEU A 43 1.95 -9.10 -2.92
N ASP A 44 0.66 -9.24 -3.24
CA ASP A 44 -0.09 -8.23 -3.99
C ASP A 44 -0.12 -6.88 -3.24
N LEU A 45 -0.26 -6.91 -1.91
CA LEU A 45 -0.20 -5.71 -1.08
C LEU A 45 1.20 -5.08 -1.07
N ALA A 46 2.26 -5.89 -1.04
CA ALA A 46 3.63 -5.40 -1.12
C ALA A 46 3.93 -4.73 -2.47
N ASP A 47 3.46 -5.32 -3.56
CA ASP A 47 3.60 -4.75 -4.91
C ASP A 47 2.79 -3.44 -5.05
N ALA A 48 1.57 -3.39 -4.50
CA ALA A 48 0.77 -2.17 -4.47
C ALA A 48 1.43 -1.05 -3.65
N MET A 49 2.07 -1.37 -2.52
CA MET A 49 2.84 -0.38 -1.75
C MET A 49 4.05 0.15 -2.51
N GLU A 50 4.78 -0.73 -3.20
CA GLU A 50 5.93 -0.32 -4.02
C GLU A 50 5.51 0.66 -5.11
N ALA A 51 4.42 0.37 -5.82
CA ALA A 51 3.86 1.26 -6.83
C ALA A 51 3.45 2.64 -6.25
N LEU A 52 2.85 2.66 -5.05
CA LEU A 52 2.52 3.92 -4.37
C LEU A 52 3.76 4.71 -3.96
N LEU A 53 4.81 4.04 -3.48
CA LEU A 53 6.07 4.69 -3.10
C LEU A 53 6.79 5.29 -4.32
N ASP A 54 6.77 4.60 -5.45
CA ASP A 54 7.36 5.12 -6.69
C ASP A 54 6.56 6.34 -7.19
N ARG A 55 5.24 6.27 -7.18
CA ARG A 55 4.38 7.41 -7.52
C ARG A 55 4.59 8.60 -6.57
N SER A 56 4.76 8.37 -5.27
CA SER A 56 5.08 9.43 -4.30
C SER A 56 6.41 10.09 -4.63
N GLN A 57 7.42 9.31 -5.00
CA GLN A 57 8.74 9.83 -5.38
C GLN A 57 8.68 10.66 -6.67
N GLU A 58 7.92 10.21 -7.68
CA GLU A 58 7.70 10.98 -8.91
C GLU A 58 7.01 12.32 -8.62
N ARG A 59 5.98 12.31 -7.78
CA ARG A 59 5.26 13.55 -7.38
C ARG A 59 6.14 14.49 -6.59
N MET A 60 6.94 14.00 -5.65
CA MET A 60 7.91 14.84 -4.93
C MET A 60 8.93 15.46 -5.86
N THR A 61 9.44 14.71 -6.82
CA THR A 61 10.40 15.25 -7.83
C THR A 61 9.74 16.35 -8.68
N ALA A 62 8.50 16.14 -9.10
CA ALA A 62 7.74 17.16 -9.84
C ALA A 62 7.51 18.43 -9.02
N LEU A 63 7.15 18.29 -7.74
CA LEU A 63 6.98 19.43 -6.83
C LEU A 63 8.28 20.20 -6.59
N HIS A 64 9.41 19.53 -6.43
CA HIS A 64 10.73 20.19 -6.36
C HIS A 64 11.03 21.02 -7.61
N GLY A 65 10.65 20.51 -8.79
CA GLY A 65 10.79 21.26 -10.04
C GLY A 65 9.91 22.51 -10.12
N LEU A 66 8.74 22.50 -9.50
CA LEU A 66 7.85 23.66 -9.40
C LEU A 66 8.37 24.69 -8.39
N VAL A 67 8.79 24.24 -7.21
CA VAL A 67 9.32 25.11 -6.14
C VAL A 67 10.57 25.88 -6.59
N ASN A 68 11.42 25.26 -7.39
CA ASN A 68 12.62 25.92 -7.93
C ASN A 68 12.33 27.05 -8.95
N ARG A 69 11.06 27.19 -9.39
CA ARG A 69 10.61 28.27 -10.29
C ARG A 69 9.95 29.44 -9.53
N VAL A 70 9.66 29.25 -8.25
CA VAL A 70 8.99 30.23 -7.41
C VAL A 70 10.03 31.13 -6.71
N PRO A 71 9.76 32.42 -6.45
CA PRO A 71 10.65 33.32 -5.71
C PRO A 71 11.10 32.73 -4.38
N ASN A 72 12.36 32.98 -4.00
CA ASN A 72 13.03 32.33 -2.87
C ASN A 72 12.32 32.44 -1.52
N ASP A 73 11.52 33.50 -1.32
CA ASP A 73 10.80 33.73 -0.05
C ASP A 73 9.67 32.69 0.20
N ILE A 74 9.02 32.22 -0.88
CA ILE A 74 7.96 31.19 -0.81
C ILE A 74 8.59 29.79 -0.91
N ALA A 75 9.68 29.67 -1.67
CA ALA A 75 10.41 28.41 -1.86
C ALA A 75 10.97 27.87 -0.54
N ALA A 76 11.46 28.73 0.36
CA ALA A 76 12.06 28.31 1.64
C ALA A 76 11.04 27.62 2.57
N VAL A 77 9.81 28.07 2.62
CA VAL A 77 8.74 27.46 3.43
C VAL A 77 8.27 26.13 2.80
N ALA A 78 8.18 26.07 1.48
CA ALA A 78 7.80 24.86 0.76
C ALA A 78 8.90 23.79 0.83
N LEU A 79 10.18 24.15 0.77
CA LEU A 79 11.32 23.22 0.88
C LEU A 79 11.42 22.56 2.27
N THR A 80 11.14 23.29 3.34
CA THR A 80 11.10 22.71 4.71
C THR A 80 10.00 21.67 4.89
N SER A 81 8.87 21.83 4.19
CA SER A 81 7.81 20.81 4.18
C SER A 81 8.08 19.65 3.21
N LEU A 82 8.95 19.85 2.21
CA LEU A 82 9.35 18.84 1.23
C LEU A 82 10.60 17.99 1.65
N ASP A 83 11.24 18.34 2.77
CA ASP A 83 12.38 17.57 3.32
C ASP A 83 12.00 16.16 3.81
N GLY A 84 10.76 15.75 3.51
CA GLY A 84 10.15 14.45 3.77
C GLY A 84 10.63 13.27 2.90
N ASN A 85 11.81 13.34 2.26
CA ASN A 85 12.38 12.16 1.59
C ASN A 85 12.81 11.04 2.57
N LEU A 86 13.05 11.38 3.85
CA LEU A 86 13.33 10.41 4.91
C LEU A 86 12.19 9.41 5.13
N PRO A 87 10.92 9.81 5.31
CA PRO A 87 9.82 8.87 5.51
C PRO A 87 9.60 7.91 4.35
N ILE A 88 9.80 8.36 3.10
CA ILE A 88 9.65 7.50 1.92
C ILE A 88 10.77 6.45 1.87
N ARG A 89 12.00 6.82 2.20
CA ARG A 89 13.13 5.89 2.27
C ARG A 89 12.95 4.85 3.38
N GLU A 90 12.44 5.26 4.53
CA GLU A 90 12.10 4.36 5.64
C GLU A 90 10.96 3.42 5.24
N ALA A 91 9.89 3.93 4.63
CA ALA A 91 8.80 3.10 4.13
C ALA A 91 9.26 2.08 3.07
N LYS A 92 10.14 2.47 2.14
CA LYS A 92 10.76 1.52 1.18
C LYS A 92 11.58 0.44 1.89
N ARG A 93 12.33 0.80 2.91
CA ARG A 93 13.11 -0.14 3.72
C ARG A 93 12.20 -1.12 4.46
N ASP A 94 11.10 -0.64 5.02
CA ASP A 94 10.12 -1.47 5.73
C ASP A 94 9.44 -2.47 4.79
N VAL A 95 9.09 -2.05 3.57
CA VAL A 95 8.55 -2.96 2.53
C VAL A 95 9.56 -4.04 2.17
N LEU A 96 10.85 -3.68 2.00
CA LEU A 96 11.91 -4.65 1.72
C LEU A 96 12.11 -5.64 2.88
N GLN A 97 12.06 -5.17 4.12
CA GLN A 97 12.14 -6.04 5.30
C GLN A 97 10.95 -7.01 5.35
N HIS A 98 9.73 -6.54 5.06
CA HIS A 98 8.55 -7.40 4.99
C HIS A 98 8.67 -8.46 3.88
N ARG A 99 9.16 -8.09 2.70
CA ARG A 99 9.44 -9.06 1.62
C ARG A 99 10.48 -10.10 2.02
N LEU A 100 11.54 -9.68 2.69
CA LEU A 100 12.57 -10.58 3.19
C LEU A 100 12.02 -11.56 4.24
N TRP A 101 11.20 -11.05 5.16
CA TRP A 101 10.50 -11.87 6.16
C TRP A 101 9.56 -12.90 5.50
N ILE A 102 8.79 -12.49 4.49
CA ILE A 102 7.92 -13.41 3.72
C ILE A 102 8.74 -14.52 3.08
N LYS A 103 9.89 -14.17 2.47
CA LYS A 103 10.77 -15.13 1.81
C LYS A 103 11.40 -16.12 2.80
N GLN A 104 11.77 -15.67 3.99
CA GLN A 104 12.44 -16.49 5.00
C GLN A 104 11.46 -17.28 5.87
N SER A 105 10.39 -16.67 6.29
CA SER A 105 9.45 -17.18 7.30
C SER A 105 8.07 -17.51 6.77
N GLY A 106 7.71 -17.01 5.59
CA GLY A 106 6.36 -17.19 5.02
C GLY A 106 5.98 -18.66 4.82
N ALA A 107 6.96 -19.52 4.56
CA ALA A 107 6.74 -20.97 4.43
C ALA A 107 6.41 -21.65 5.77
N SER A 108 6.87 -21.13 6.90
CA SER A 108 6.66 -21.68 8.25
C SER A 108 5.63 -20.90 9.06
N ALA A 109 5.28 -19.68 8.65
CA ALA A 109 4.34 -18.81 9.36
C ALA A 109 2.95 -19.46 9.47
N SER A 110 2.31 -19.24 10.61
CA SER A 110 0.93 -19.64 10.85
C SER A 110 -0.04 -18.78 10.03
N LEU A 111 -1.26 -19.26 9.82
CA LEU A 111 -2.31 -18.51 9.14
C LEU A 111 -2.59 -17.17 9.86
N GLN A 112 -2.61 -17.18 11.19
CA GLN A 112 -2.87 -16.00 12.01
C GLN A 112 -1.76 -14.95 11.86
N GLU A 113 -0.49 -15.36 11.80
CA GLU A 113 0.63 -14.44 11.55
C GLU A 113 0.54 -13.81 10.16
N LEU A 114 0.18 -14.59 9.14
CA LEU A 114 -0.02 -14.08 7.78
C LEU A 114 -1.19 -13.09 7.71
N GLU A 115 -2.30 -13.37 8.37
CA GLU A 115 -3.46 -12.45 8.43
C GLU A 115 -3.12 -11.16 9.17
N THR A 116 -2.37 -11.26 10.26
CA THR A 116 -1.89 -10.08 11.02
C THR A 116 -0.96 -9.23 10.16
N ALA A 117 -0.04 -9.84 9.44
CA ALA A 117 0.86 -9.16 8.52
C ALA A 117 0.10 -8.49 7.36
N CYS A 118 -0.90 -9.18 6.77
CA CYS A 118 -1.77 -8.60 5.75
C CYS A 118 -2.50 -7.35 6.26
N ALA A 119 -3.09 -7.44 7.46
CA ALA A 119 -3.81 -6.32 8.06
C ALA A 119 -2.88 -5.13 8.38
N ALA A 120 -1.66 -5.38 8.83
CA ALA A 120 -0.66 -4.35 9.08
C ALA A 120 -0.23 -3.65 7.78
N LEU A 121 0.07 -4.43 6.74
CA LEU A 121 0.48 -3.91 5.45
C LEU A 121 -0.65 -3.13 4.76
N GLN A 122 -1.89 -3.60 4.87
CA GLN A 122 -3.04 -2.89 4.34
C GLN A 122 -3.23 -1.52 5.00
N ARG A 123 -3.11 -1.44 6.33
CA ARG A 123 -3.17 -0.15 7.06
C ARG A 123 -2.04 0.79 6.64
N ALA A 124 -0.83 0.29 6.45
CA ALA A 124 0.30 1.08 5.98
C ALA A 124 0.07 1.61 4.56
N ARG A 125 -0.45 0.77 3.65
CA ARG A 125 -0.83 1.15 2.29
C ARG A 125 -1.88 2.26 2.29
N ASP A 126 -2.93 2.10 3.08
CA ASP A 126 -4.04 3.06 3.11
C ASP A 126 -3.58 4.43 3.65
N ARG A 127 -2.68 4.46 4.65
CA ARG A 127 -2.04 5.69 5.12
C ARG A 127 -1.18 6.34 4.04
N LEU A 128 -0.38 5.56 3.33
CA LEU A 128 0.46 6.07 2.25
C LEU A 128 -0.38 6.63 1.10
N ALA A 129 -1.48 5.96 0.73
CA ALA A 129 -2.41 6.44 -0.27
C ALA A 129 -3.03 7.78 0.13
N GLN A 130 -3.46 7.91 1.38
CA GLN A 130 -4.00 9.18 1.91
C GLN A 130 -2.94 10.29 1.86
N GLN A 131 -1.71 10.03 2.27
CA GLN A 131 -0.62 11.01 2.21
C GLN A 131 -0.31 11.44 0.77
N LEU A 132 -0.40 10.51 -0.19
CA LEU A 132 -0.23 10.83 -1.60
C LEU A 132 -1.34 11.74 -2.12
N ASP A 133 -2.60 11.47 -1.76
CA ASP A 133 -3.73 12.33 -2.13
C ASP A 133 -3.59 13.75 -1.54
N GLU A 134 -3.15 13.87 -0.29
CA GLU A 134 -2.87 15.15 0.35
C GLU A 134 -1.76 15.91 -0.38
N LEU A 135 -0.69 15.21 -0.79
CA LEU A 135 0.42 15.77 -1.56
C LEU A 135 -0.04 16.24 -2.97
N GLU A 136 -0.87 15.45 -3.65
CA GLU A 136 -1.43 15.82 -4.95
C GLU A 136 -2.34 17.05 -4.86
N ASN A 137 -3.16 17.13 -3.82
CA ASN A 137 -4.03 18.29 -3.55
C ASN A 137 -3.20 19.55 -3.24
N ALA A 138 -2.18 19.44 -2.40
CA ALA A 138 -1.27 20.56 -2.09
C ALA A 138 -0.51 21.01 -3.34
N GLY A 139 -0.06 20.08 -4.18
CA GLY A 139 0.61 20.39 -5.45
C GLY A 139 -0.29 21.12 -6.43
N SER A 140 -1.55 20.73 -6.54
CA SER A 140 -2.53 21.39 -7.40
C SER A 140 -2.86 22.81 -6.93
N ALA A 141 -3.00 23.00 -5.62
CA ALA A 141 -3.23 24.31 -5.01
C ALA A 141 -2.03 25.25 -5.23
N LEU A 142 -0.80 24.73 -5.10
CA LEU A 142 0.41 25.51 -5.36
C LEU A 142 0.51 25.92 -6.84
N ALA A 143 0.20 25.03 -7.77
CA ALA A 143 0.19 25.34 -9.20
C ALA A 143 -0.83 26.44 -9.51
N GLN A 144 -2.05 26.34 -9.00
CA GLN A 144 -3.09 27.37 -9.18
C GLN A 144 -2.68 28.73 -8.58
N ALA A 145 -2.05 28.73 -7.39
CA ALA A 145 -1.57 29.96 -6.77
C ALA A 145 -0.45 30.61 -7.59
N THR A 146 0.43 29.80 -8.18
CA THR A 146 1.53 30.27 -9.04
C THR A 146 0.97 30.89 -10.33
N ASP A 147 0.01 30.22 -10.99
CA ASP A 147 -0.64 30.73 -12.19
C ASP A 147 -1.38 32.05 -11.92
N ALA A 148 -2.08 32.14 -10.78
CA ALA A 148 -2.77 33.36 -10.37
C ALA A 148 -1.80 34.53 -10.09
N ALA A 149 -0.65 34.23 -9.47
CA ALA A 149 0.40 35.23 -9.22
C ALA A 149 1.02 35.75 -10.52
N ASP A 150 1.31 34.83 -11.46
CA ASP A 150 1.82 35.18 -12.79
C ASP A 150 0.82 36.04 -13.58
N GLU A 151 -0.46 35.74 -13.48
CA GLU A 151 -1.52 36.50 -14.14
C GLU A 151 -1.69 37.89 -13.52
N ALA A 152 -1.60 38.00 -12.18
CA ALA A 152 -1.59 39.27 -11.47
C ALA A 152 -0.38 40.11 -11.87
N ALA A 153 0.82 39.55 -11.94
CA ALA A 153 2.05 40.22 -12.37
C ALA A 153 1.99 40.73 -13.81
N ARG A 154 1.28 40.01 -14.70
CA ARG A 154 1.04 40.46 -16.09
C ARG A 154 0.07 41.65 -16.18
N ARG A 155 -0.87 41.76 -15.24
CA ARG A 155 -1.86 42.85 -15.18
C ARG A 155 -1.29 44.12 -14.53
N GLU A 156 -0.18 44.03 -13.80
CA GLU A 156 0.47 45.19 -13.20
C GLU A 156 1.04 46.13 -14.29
N PRO A 157 0.76 47.48 -14.18
CA PRO A 157 1.31 48.46 -15.10
C PRO A 157 2.85 48.45 -15.06
N ALA A 158 3.49 48.59 -16.23
CA ALA A 158 4.95 48.55 -16.38
C ALA A 158 5.72 49.52 -15.44
N ALA A 159 5.06 50.57 -14.97
CA ALA A 159 5.63 51.53 -14.03
C ALA A 159 5.80 51.03 -12.59
N LEU A 160 5.07 49.96 -12.22
CA LEU A 160 5.10 49.35 -10.86
C LEU A 160 5.88 48.07 -10.80
N ARG A 161 6.33 47.52 -11.93
CA ARG A 161 7.16 46.31 -11.97
C ARG A 161 8.48 46.59 -11.28
N ARG A 162 8.72 45.94 -10.14
CA ARG A 162 10.03 45.96 -9.49
C ARG A 162 11.10 45.48 -10.49
N LYS A 163 12.10 46.36 -10.74
CA LYS A 163 13.30 45.97 -11.44
C LYS A 163 13.95 44.81 -10.68
N PRO A 164 14.34 43.73 -11.36
CA PRO A 164 15.16 42.69 -10.71
C PRO A 164 16.45 43.35 -10.23
N GLU A 165 16.66 43.36 -8.93
CA GLU A 165 17.94 43.70 -8.33
C GLU A 165 18.93 42.62 -8.67
N HIS A 166 20.00 42.94 -9.43
CA HIS A 166 21.11 42.09 -9.75
C HIS A 166 22.10 42.04 -8.59
#